data_09a9274d20a01ea22ed11bfc48f55df0
#
_entry.id   09a9274d20a01ea22ed11bfc48f55df0
#
_cell.length_a   1.000
_cell.length_b   1.000
_cell.length_c   1.000
_cell.angle_alpha   90.00
_cell.angle_beta   90.00
_cell.angle_gamma   90.00
#
_symmetry.space_group_name_H-M   'P 1'
#
loop_
_entity.id
_entity.type
_entity.pdbx_description
1 polymer ?
#
loop_
_entity_poly.entity_id
_entity_poly.type
_entity_poly.pdbx_seq_one_letter_code
_entity_poly.pdbx_strand_id
1 'polypeptide(L)'
;MTAQNILVIKLGALGDLVYAMGPMRAIRRHHPNARITALTRASYHDFLERSGLFDEVWRDPAPRLWQPGALLAWRRRLRAAAFNRVYDLQTSDRSALYFHLMGPGARPLWSGVVAGASHRQSEARANDRHTVERQRDQVALAGIDEVPLVDLADMAGEIAAFDLPDRFALLAPGSSPGSDDKRWPAAAYADLAHRLMAREVTPVVIGGLEERSLAGRVLAGLPAGRDLTGQTALVDLPGLAMRAQCAIGNDTGPMHVVAAAGCPVTMLFSRAEALVKNRPLGPRAEVLFAADLATVDGARVWANVTAALSTDAGLR
;
A
#
# COMPACT_ATOMS: atom_id res chain seq x y z
N MET A 1 -23.61 17.09 -22.24
CA MET A 1 -22.39 17.17 -21.44
C MET A 1 -21.36 16.24 -22.07
N THR A 2 -20.20 16.73 -22.46
CA THR A 2 -19.11 15.87 -22.95
C THR A 2 -18.67 14.92 -21.83
N ALA A 3 -18.56 13.64 -22.12
CA ALA A 3 -18.10 12.63 -21.17
C ALA A 3 -16.73 13.05 -20.59
N GLN A 4 -16.62 13.10 -19.26
CA GLN A 4 -15.35 13.45 -18.62
C GLN A 4 -14.37 12.27 -18.77
N ASN A 5 -13.14 12.57 -19.19
CA ASN A 5 -12.05 11.62 -19.29
C ASN A 5 -10.95 12.01 -18.30
N ILE A 6 -10.72 11.20 -17.27
CA ILE A 6 -9.92 11.55 -16.10
C ILE A 6 -8.73 10.60 -16.01
N LEU A 7 -7.55 11.13 -15.68
CA LEU A 7 -6.37 10.35 -15.34
C LEU A 7 -6.07 10.48 -13.84
N VAL A 8 -5.84 9.36 -13.18
CA VAL A 8 -5.33 9.32 -11.80
C VAL A 8 -3.94 8.69 -11.83
N ILE A 9 -2.93 9.41 -11.33
CA ILE A 9 -1.54 8.97 -11.34
C ILE A 9 -1.11 8.55 -9.94
N LYS A 10 -0.76 7.27 -9.75
CA LYS A 10 -0.11 6.75 -8.55
C LYS A 10 0.84 5.61 -8.89
N LEU A 11 2.13 5.88 -8.82
CA LEU A 11 3.19 4.96 -9.26
C LEU A 11 3.78 4.12 -8.11
N GLY A 12 3.33 4.33 -6.89
CA GLY A 12 3.83 3.64 -5.68
C GLY A 12 4.51 4.62 -4.71
N ALA A 13 5.24 4.22 -3.63
CA ALA A 13 5.38 2.81 -3.26
C ALA A 13 4.05 2.14 -2.82
N LEU A 14 4.08 0.83 -2.43
CA LEU A 14 2.85 0.10 -2.10
C LEU A 14 2.09 0.73 -0.93
N GLY A 15 2.76 1.09 0.16
CA GLY A 15 2.12 1.78 1.29
C GLY A 15 1.45 3.08 0.87
N ASP A 16 2.12 3.91 0.05
CA ASP A 16 1.55 5.14 -0.50
C ASP A 16 0.37 4.88 -1.45
N LEU A 17 0.38 3.75 -2.16
CA LEU A 17 -0.74 3.34 -3.01
C LEU A 17 -1.96 3.00 -2.15
N VAL A 18 -1.76 2.26 -1.04
CA VAL A 18 -2.82 1.94 -0.08
C VAL A 18 -3.44 3.23 0.46
N TYR A 19 -2.64 4.21 0.87
CA TYR A 19 -3.15 5.50 1.34
C TYR A 19 -3.95 6.26 0.27
N ALA A 20 -3.58 6.11 -1.00
CA ALA A 20 -4.27 6.75 -2.10
C ALA A 20 -5.63 6.11 -2.44
N MET A 21 -5.96 4.93 -1.92
CA MET A 21 -7.24 4.25 -2.19
C MET A 21 -8.44 5.04 -1.69
N GLY A 22 -8.34 5.72 -0.53
CA GLY A 22 -9.39 6.62 -0.05
C GLY A 22 -9.66 7.78 -1.03
N PRO A 23 -8.66 8.61 -1.37
CA PRO A 23 -8.76 9.61 -2.43
C PRO A 23 -9.25 9.08 -3.78
N MET A 24 -8.81 7.90 -4.21
CA MET A 24 -9.27 7.28 -5.45
C MET A 24 -10.76 6.93 -5.41
N ARG A 25 -11.27 6.42 -4.29
CA ARG A 25 -12.71 6.20 -4.08
C ARG A 25 -13.48 7.52 -4.08
N ALA A 26 -12.94 8.58 -3.46
CA ALA A 26 -13.54 9.90 -3.48
C ALA A 26 -13.63 10.48 -4.90
N ILE A 27 -12.56 10.33 -5.70
CA ILE A 27 -12.55 10.74 -7.11
C ILE A 27 -13.63 9.98 -7.91
N ARG A 28 -13.75 8.66 -7.75
CA ARG A 28 -14.79 7.88 -8.44
C ARG A 28 -16.19 8.32 -8.03
N ARG A 29 -16.43 8.54 -6.74
CA ARG A 29 -17.73 9.01 -6.24
C ARG A 29 -18.10 10.41 -6.76
N HIS A 30 -17.12 11.31 -6.84
CA HIS A 30 -17.32 12.67 -7.34
C HIS A 30 -17.57 12.70 -8.85
N HIS A 31 -17.04 11.71 -9.57
CA HIS A 31 -17.15 11.63 -11.04
C HIS A 31 -17.81 10.30 -11.46
N PRO A 32 -19.08 10.03 -11.08
CA PRO A 32 -19.70 8.72 -11.28
C PRO A 32 -19.84 8.32 -12.75
N ASN A 33 -19.99 9.29 -13.67
CA ASN A 33 -20.19 9.08 -15.10
C ASN A 33 -18.92 9.35 -15.93
N ALA A 34 -17.78 9.60 -15.30
CA ALA A 34 -16.53 9.82 -16.00
C ALA A 34 -15.85 8.49 -16.38
N ARG A 35 -15.16 8.47 -17.51
CA ARG A 35 -14.15 7.45 -17.77
C ARG A 35 -12.89 7.79 -16.98
N ILE A 36 -12.51 6.95 -16.04
CA ILE A 36 -11.34 7.16 -15.19
C ILE A 36 -10.28 6.12 -15.52
N THR A 37 -9.11 6.60 -15.93
CA THR A 37 -7.93 5.77 -16.17
C THR A 37 -6.96 5.92 -15.00
N ALA A 38 -6.48 4.83 -14.43
CA ALA A 38 -5.35 4.86 -13.52
C ALA A 38 -4.03 4.69 -14.27
N LEU A 39 -2.97 5.40 -13.86
CA LEU A 39 -1.60 5.19 -14.31
C LEU A 39 -0.75 4.74 -13.12
N THR A 40 -0.20 3.52 -13.23
CA THR A 40 0.58 2.90 -12.15
C THR A 40 1.75 2.07 -12.68
N ARG A 41 2.65 1.60 -11.79
CA ARG A 41 3.69 0.65 -12.17
C ARG A 41 3.08 -0.73 -12.46
N ALA A 42 3.78 -1.52 -13.27
CA ALA A 42 3.35 -2.87 -13.62
C ALA A 42 3.07 -3.75 -12.40
N SER A 43 3.85 -3.61 -11.33
CA SER A 43 3.67 -4.36 -10.08
C SER A 43 2.38 -4.06 -9.30
N TYR A 44 1.69 -2.96 -9.60
CA TYR A 44 0.44 -2.57 -8.92
C TYR A 44 -0.78 -2.58 -9.84
N HIS A 45 -0.58 -2.96 -11.11
CA HIS A 45 -1.62 -2.96 -12.12
C HIS A 45 -2.84 -3.80 -11.70
N ASP A 46 -2.61 -5.08 -11.43
CA ASP A 46 -3.66 -6.04 -11.10
C ASP A 46 -4.39 -5.68 -9.78
N PHE A 47 -3.64 -5.07 -8.84
CA PHE A 47 -4.23 -4.56 -7.59
C PHE A 47 -5.21 -3.42 -7.85
N LEU A 48 -4.88 -2.48 -8.74
CA LEU A 48 -5.80 -1.39 -9.11
C LEU A 48 -6.94 -1.88 -10.00
N GLU A 49 -6.73 -2.84 -10.90
CA GLU A 49 -7.82 -3.47 -11.65
C GLU A 49 -8.83 -4.14 -10.70
N ARG A 50 -8.34 -4.90 -9.72
CA ARG A 50 -9.18 -5.58 -8.72
C ARG A 50 -10.02 -4.61 -7.90
N SER A 51 -9.57 -3.38 -7.71
CA SER A 51 -10.30 -2.37 -6.94
C SER A 51 -11.65 -1.97 -7.54
N GLY A 52 -11.85 -2.18 -8.85
CA GLY A 52 -13.06 -1.78 -9.57
C GLY A 52 -13.29 -0.26 -9.65
N LEU A 53 -12.30 0.55 -9.25
CA LEU A 53 -12.43 2.02 -9.22
C LEU A 53 -12.21 2.67 -10.58
N PHE A 54 -11.59 1.96 -11.52
CA PHE A 54 -11.11 2.50 -12.79
C PHE A 54 -11.73 1.75 -13.96
N ASP A 55 -11.99 2.48 -15.04
CA ASP A 55 -12.45 1.89 -16.30
C ASP A 55 -11.29 1.31 -17.09
N GLU A 56 -10.08 1.78 -16.82
CA GLU A 56 -8.85 1.29 -17.44
C GLU A 56 -7.66 1.52 -16.49
N VAL A 57 -6.71 0.58 -16.48
CA VAL A 57 -5.45 0.74 -15.73
C VAL A 57 -4.28 0.68 -16.72
N TRP A 58 -3.49 1.74 -16.75
CA TRP A 58 -2.30 1.83 -17.60
C TRP A 58 -1.03 1.53 -16.80
N ARG A 59 -0.17 0.74 -17.43
CA ARG A 59 1.19 0.52 -16.91
C ARG A 59 2.09 1.69 -17.34
N ASP A 60 2.75 2.30 -16.36
CA ASP A 60 3.73 3.35 -16.63
C ASP A 60 4.92 2.77 -17.42
N PRO A 61 5.19 3.24 -18.65
CA PRO A 61 6.33 2.77 -19.44
C PRO A 61 7.66 3.26 -18.89
N ALA A 62 7.63 4.19 -17.94
CA ALA A 62 8.79 4.80 -17.30
C ALA A 62 9.89 5.25 -18.29
N PRO A 63 9.57 6.02 -19.36
CA PRO A 63 10.56 6.41 -20.35
C PRO A 63 11.66 7.25 -19.70
N ARG A 64 12.91 6.97 -20.09
CA ARG A 64 14.06 7.72 -19.59
C ARG A 64 14.33 8.93 -20.47
N LEU A 65 14.90 10.01 -19.90
CA LEU A 65 15.14 11.26 -20.63
C LEU A 65 16.02 11.08 -21.87
N TRP A 66 16.92 10.11 -21.86
CA TRP A 66 17.79 9.78 -23.02
C TRP A 66 17.15 8.84 -24.04
N GLN A 67 15.86 8.54 -23.92
CA GLN A 67 15.08 7.72 -24.86
C GLN A 67 14.03 8.59 -25.59
N PRO A 68 14.44 9.47 -26.52
CA PRO A 68 13.55 10.45 -27.15
C PRO A 68 12.36 9.81 -27.89
N GLY A 69 12.58 8.66 -28.53
CA GLY A 69 11.52 7.91 -29.21
C GLY A 69 10.44 7.43 -28.26
N ALA A 70 10.84 6.86 -27.08
CA ALA A 70 9.91 6.41 -26.05
C ALA A 70 9.15 7.60 -25.42
N LEU A 71 9.84 8.72 -25.16
CA LEU A 71 9.21 9.94 -24.68
C LEU A 71 8.18 10.48 -25.66
N LEU A 72 8.50 10.50 -26.96
CA LEU A 72 7.59 10.96 -27.99
C LEU A 72 6.38 10.03 -28.13
N ALA A 73 6.57 8.72 -28.10
CA ALA A 73 5.48 7.76 -28.13
C ALA A 73 4.56 7.92 -26.90
N TRP A 74 5.15 8.09 -25.72
CA TRP A 74 4.39 8.32 -24.48
C TRP A 74 3.61 9.65 -24.53
N ARG A 75 4.25 10.73 -24.99
CA ARG A 75 3.57 12.00 -25.21
C ARG A 75 2.38 11.87 -26.15
N ARG A 76 2.55 11.15 -27.29
CA ARG A 76 1.45 10.92 -28.25
C ARG A 76 0.30 10.18 -27.58
N ARG A 77 0.57 9.14 -26.80
CA ARG A 77 -0.45 8.38 -26.07
C ARG A 77 -1.20 9.26 -25.07
N LEU A 78 -0.48 10.04 -24.22
CA LEU A 78 -1.08 10.94 -23.25
C LEU A 78 -1.98 11.99 -23.91
N ARG A 79 -1.56 12.54 -25.06
CA ARG A 79 -2.35 13.55 -25.78
C ARG A 79 -3.54 12.95 -26.54
N ALA A 80 -3.37 11.78 -27.15
CA ALA A 80 -4.43 11.08 -27.85
C ALA A 80 -5.58 10.65 -26.94
N ALA A 81 -5.28 10.38 -25.65
CA ALA A 81 -6.28 10.06 -24.65
C ALA A 81 -7.22 11.23 -24.31
N ALA A 82 -6.84 12.48 -24.66
CA ALA A 82 -7.68 13.67 -24.49
C ALA A 82 -8.27 13.82 -23.07
N PHE A 83 -7.45 13.58 -22.04
CA PHE A 83 -7.86 13.77 -20.65
C PHE A 83 -8.26 15.26 -20.43
N ASN A 84 -9.39 15.49 -19.79
CA ASN A 84 -9.80 16.84 -19.37
C ASN A 84 -9.45 17.14 -17.91
N ARG A 85 -9.14 16.12 -17.11
CA ARG A 85 -8.68 16.28 -15.73
C ARG A 85 -7.65 15.23 -15.36
N VAL A 86 -6.67 15.64 -14.53
CA VAL A 86 -5.66 14.74 -13.94
C VAL A 86 -5.59 14.95 -12.43
N TYR A 87 -5.63 13.86 -11.69
CA TYR A 87 -5.33 13.81 -10.27
C TYR A 87 -3.96 13.15 -10.09
N ASP A 88 -2.92 13.96 -9.85
CA ASP A 88 -1.56 13.50 -9.63
C ASP A 88 -1.34 13.21 -8.14
N LEU A 89 -1.76 12.02 -7.69
CA LEU A 89 -1.55 11.54 -6.32
C LEU A 89 -0.12 11.02 -6.09
N GLN A 90 0.72 11.00 -7.14
CA GLN A 90 2.13 10.61 -7.04
C GLN A 90 3.01 11.77 -6.60
N THR A 91 2.75 12.98 -7.09
CA THR A 91 3.45 14.23 -6.74
C THR A 91 4.98 14.11 -6.80
N SER A 92 5.52 13.54 -7.88
CA SER A 92 6.95 13.30 -8.09
C SER A 92 7.45 13.99 -9.36
N ASP A 93 8.78 14.05 -9.53
CA ASP A 93 9.40 14.57 -10.75
C ASP A 93 8.94 13.82 -12.01
N ARG A 94 8.63 12.51 -11.86
CA ARG A 94 8.10 11.72 -12.96
C ARG A 94 6.71 12.15 -13.38
N SER A 95 5.79 12.36 -12.44
CA SER A 95 4.46 12.85 -12.77
C SER A 95 4.49 14.30 -13.25
N ALA A 96 5.42 15.13 -12.76
CA ALA A 96 5.70 16.46 -13.29
C ALA A 96 6.17 16.41 -14.74
N LEU A 97 7.02 15.45 -15.12
CA LEU A 97 7.40 15.22 -16.52
C LEU A 97 6.15 14.96 -17.39
N TYR A 98 5.19 14.16 -16.92
CA TYR A 98 3.96 13.87 -17.68
C TYR A 98 3.08 15.11 -17.87
N PHE A 99 3.01 15.99 -16.87
CA PHE A 99 2.37 17.29 -17.01
C PHE A 99 3.01 18.11 -18.16
N HIS A 100 4.35 18.14 -18.23
CA HIS A 100 5.05 18.87 -19.30
C HIS A 100 4.91 18.20 -20.67
N LEU A 101 4.88 16.86 -20.74
CA LEU A 101 4.66 16.12 -21.98
C LEU A 101 3.28 16.37 -22.60
N MET A 102 2.25 16.60 -21.77
CA MET A 102 0.92 16.99 -22.28
C MET A 102 0.95 18.37 -22.97
N GLY A 103 1.85 19.26 -22.56
CA GLY A 103 2.16 20.52 -23.22
C GLY A 103 1.08 21.60 -23.12
N PRO A 104 1.37 22.85 -23.56
CA PRO A 104 0.38 23.94 -23.61
C PRO A 104 -0.69 23.66 -24.68
N GLY A 105 -1.89 24.23 -24.50
CA GLY A 105 -2.98 24.25 -25.49
C GLY A 105 -3.99 23.11 -25.37
N ALA A 106 -3.60 21.93 -24.86
CA ALA A 106 -4.51 20.82 -24.59
C ALA A 106 -4.30 20.24 -23.17
N ARG A 107 -3.88 21.13 -22.26
CA ARG A 107 -3.55 20.73 -20.90
C ARG A 107 -4.83 20.50 -20.10
N PRO A 108 -5.01 19.31 -19.49
CA PRO A 108 -6.14 19.02 -18.61
C PRO A 108 -6.08 19.89 -17.34
N LEU A 109 -7.20 20.05 -16.65
CA LEU A 109 -7.19 20.52 -15.27
C LEU A 109 -6.32 19.57 -14.45
N TRP A 110 -5.35 20.10 -13.73
CA TRP A 110 -4.35 19.29 -13.01
C TRP A 110 -4.39 19.56 -11.51
N SER A 111 -4.66 18.55 -10.71
CA SER A 111 -4.51 18.56 -9.26
C SER A 111 -3.17 17.89 -8.90
N GLY A 112 -2.26 18.64 -8.28
CA GLY A 112 -0.93 18.17 -7.93
C GLY A 112 -0.02 19.28 -7.44
N VAL A 113 1.29 19.05 -7.40
CA VAL A 113 2.28 19.98 -6.85
C VAL A 113 3.05 20.75 -7.94
N VAL A 114 2.98 20.30 -9.19
CA VAL A 114 3.77 20.85 -10.29
C VAL A 114 3.44 22.33 -10.55
N ALA A 115 4.44 23.14 -10.83
CA ALA A 115 4.23 24.55 -11.17
C ALA A 115 3.37 24.67 -12.45
N GLY A 116 2.32 25.50 -12.37
CA GLY A 116 1.34 25.66 -13.45
C GLY A 116 0.15 24.69 -13.38
N ALA A 117 0.06 23.85 -12.36
CA ALA A 117 -1.15 23.08 -12.08
C ALA A 117 -2.33 23.99 -11.73
N SER A 118 -3.53 23.69 -12.25
CA SER A 118 -4.76 24.46 -11.99
C SER A 118 -5.25 24.37 -10.55
N HIS A 119 -5.00 23.23 -9.86
CA HIS A 119 -5.30 22.98 -8.46
C HIS A 119 -4.01 22.61 -7.76
N ARG A 120 -3.13 23.60 -7.61
CA ARG A 120 -1.79 23.39 -7.08
C ARG A 120 -1.79 23.33 -5.57
N GLN A 121 -1.26 22.24 -5.01
CA GLN A 121 -0.95 22.12 -3.59
C GLN A 121 0.50 22.60 -3.35
N SER A 122 0.69 23.75 -2.68
CA SER A 122 2.01 24.33 -2.43
C SER A 122 2.75 23.64 -1.27
N GLU A 123 2.02 23.13 -0.27
CA GLU A 123 2.56 22.55 0.96
C GLU A 123 2.78 21.02 0.89
N ALA A 124 2.63 20.43 -0.28
CA ALA A 124 2.68 18.97 -0.46
C ALA A 124 4.00 18.30 -0.04
N ARG A 125 5.05 19.06 0.20
CA ARG A 125 6.36 18.58 0.66
C ARG A 125 6.59 18.77 2.16
N ALA A 126 5.59 19.23 2.92
CA ALA A 126 5.69 19.30 4.37
C ALA A 126 5.88 17.88 4.94
N ASN A 127 6.93 17.70 5.73
CA ASN A 127 7.34 16.39 6.24
C ASN A 127 6.65 15.99 7.55
N ASP A 128 5.82 16.86 8.09
CA ASP A 128 5.18 16.78 9.40
C ASP A 128 3.74 16.23 9.35
N ARG A 129 3.25 15.87 8.16
CA ARG A 129 1.85 15.42 7.96
C ARG A 129 1.77 14.02 7.37
N HIS A 130 0.74 13.30 7.79
CA HIS A 130 0.44 11.98 7.23
C HIS A 130 0.10 12.06 5.74
N THR A 131 0.56 11.07 4.97
CA THR A 131 0.35 11.00 3.51
C THR A 131 -1.13 11.13 3.11
N VAL A 132 -2.05 10.53 3.87
CA VAL A 132 -3.50 10.63 3.60
C VAL A 132 -4.02 12.06 3.79
N GLU A 133 -3.56 12.78 4.81
CA GLU A 133 -3.98 14.17 5.03
C GLU A 133 -3.56 15.07 3.88
N ARG A 134 -2.32 14.91 3.41
CA ARG A 134 -1.84 15.65 2.24
C ARG A 134 -2.65 15.35 0.98
N GLN A 135 -3.03 14.08 0.77
CA GLN A 135 -3.84 13.68 -0.39
C GLN A 135 -5.28 14.19 -0.26
N ARG A 136 -5.87 14.22 0.95
CA ARG A 136 -7.17 14.83 1.21
C ARG A 136 -7.18 16.31 0.85
N ASP A 137 -6.19 17.07 1.36
CA ASP A 137 -6.06 18.48 1.03
C ASP A 137 -5.90 18.70 -0.47
N GLN A 138 -5.13 17.84 -1.14
CA GLN A 138 -4.93 17.94 -2.59
C GLN A 138 -6.22 17.77 -3.38
N VAL A 139 -7.04 16.76 -3.05
CA VAL A 139 -8.31 16.55 -3.77
C VAL A 139 -9.38 17.58 -3.38
N ALA A 140 -9.32 18.11 -2.14
CA ALA A 140 -10.20 19.20 -1.70
C ALA A 140 -9.98 20.47 -2.53
N LEU A 141 -8.74 20.81 -2.91
CA LEU A 141 -8.45 21.91 -3.84
C LEU A 141 -9.12 21.71 -5.20
N ALA A 142 -9.47 20.51 -5.58
CA ALA A 142 -10.18 20.17 -6.81
C ALA A 142 -11.69 19.97 -6.61
N GLY A 143 -12.23 20.34 -5.44
CA GLY A 143 -13.65 20.29 -5.09
C GLY A 143 -14.13 18.96 -4.53
N ILE A 144 -13.24 18.12 -3.99
CA ILE A 144 -13.59 16.84 -3.36
C ILE A 144 -13.27 16.91 -1.87
N ASP A 145 -14.26 17.29 -1.05
CA ASP A 145 -14.08 17.54 0.38
C ASP A 145 -14.20 16.26 1.21
N GLU A 146 -15.01 15.30 0.77
CA GLU A 146 -15.24 14.05 1.49
C GLU A 146 -14.35 12.92 0.95
N VAL A 147 -13.34 12.54 1.72
CA VAL A 147 -12.45 11.42 1.41
C VAL A 147 -12.64 10.31 2.46
N PRO A 148 -13.14 9.14 2.04
CA PRO A 148 -13.33 8.02 2.98
C PRO A 148 -12.00 7.53 3.55
N LEU A 149 -12.06 6.87 4.70
CA LEU A 149 -10.93 6.10 5.20
C LEU A 149 -10.58 4.98 4.21
N VAL A 150 -9.33 4.58 4.23
CA VAL A 150 -8.88 3.42 3.46
C VAL A 150 -9.52 2.17 4.05
N ASP A 151 -10.18 1.42 3.20
CA ASP A 151 -10.75 0.11 3.50
C ASP A 151 -10.51 -0.79 2.27
N LEU A 152 -9.89 -1.94 2.49
CA LEU A 152 -9.59 -2.91 1.44
C LEU A 152 -10.32 -4.24 1.65
N ALA A 153 -11.26 -4.32 2.59
CA ALA A 153 -12.02 -5.54 2.86
C ALA A 153 -12.82 -6.00 1.61
N ASP A 154 -13.35 -5.05 0.84
CA ASP A 154 -14.08 -5.33 -0.41
C ASP A 154 -13.18 -5.86 -1.55
N MET A 155 -11.86 -5.78 -1.40
CA MET A 155 -10.89 -6.36 -2.33
C MET A 155 -10.48 -7.79 -1.97
N ALA A 156 -11.00 -8.35 -0.86
CA ALA A 156 -10.68 -9.71 -0.45
C ALA A 156 -11.05 -10.71 -1.56
N GLY A 157 -10.09 -11.55 -1.90
CA GLY A 157 -10.24 -12.66 -2.85
C GLY A 157 -10.22 -14.01 -2.17
N GLU A 158 -10.45 -15.05 -2.95
CA GLU A 158 -10.35 -16.44 -2.52
C GLU A 158 -8.89 -16.79 -2.19
N ILE A 159 -8.69 -17.39 -1.02
CA ILE A 159 -7.37 -17.84 -0.55
C ILE A 159 -7.28 -19.36 -0.33
N ALA A 160 -8.29 -20.11 -0.80
CA ALA A 160 -8.35 -21.56 -0.65
C ALA A 160 -7.13 -22.27 -1.25
N ALA A 161 -6.55 -21.70 -2.31
CA ALA A 161 -5.35 -22.24 -2.97
C ALA A 161 -4.10 -22.32 -2.06
N PHE A 162 -4.06 -21.57 -0.95
CA PHE A 162 -2.93 -21.58 -0.02
C PHE A 162 -3.01 -22.69 1.03
N ASP A 163 -4.12 -23.43 1.11
CA ASP A 163 -4.34 -24.54 2.06
C ASP A 163 -3.91 -24.17 3.50
N LEU A 164 -4.45 -23.07 3.99
CA LEU A 164 -4.12 -22.55 5.31
C LEU A 164 -5.09 -23.08 6.37
N PRO A 165 -4.61 -23.37 7.58
CA PRO A 165 -5.46 -23.75 8.70
C PRO A 165 -6.39 -22.59 9.10
N ASP A 166 -7.46 -22.91 9.84
CA ASP A 166 -8.43 -21.92 10.29
C ASP A 166 -7.84 -20.84 11.21
N ARG A 167 -6.83 -21.20 11.98
CA ARG A 167 -6.16 -20.31 12.93
C ARG A 167 -4.73 -20.05 12.50
N PHE A 168 -4.48 -18.88 11.96
CA PHE A 168 -3.14 -18.47 11.56
C PHE A 168 -2.89 -16.98 11.81
N ALA A 169 -1.61 -16.62 11.92
CA ALA A 169 -1.13 -15.26 12.01
C ALA A 169 -0.13 -14.98 10.89
N LEU A 170 -0.20 -13.79 10.30
CA LEU A 170 0.74 -13.36 9.26
C LEU A 170 2.00 -12.77 9.89
N LEU A 171 3.15 -13.17 9.39
CA LEU A 171 4.46 -12.61 9.75
C LEU A 171 5.10 -12.00 8.51
N ALA A 172 5.44 -10.70 8.56
CA ALA A 172 6.14 -10.00 7.49
C ALA A 172 7.52 -9.50 7.98
N PRO A 173 8.52 -10.40 8.06
CA PRO A 173 9.82 -10.10 8.64
C PRO A 173 10.74 -9.32 7.70
N GLY A 174 10.35 -9.17 6.43
CA GLY A 174 11.11 -8.45 5.42
C GLY A 174 11.07 -6.93 5.56
N SER A 175 11.80 -6.26 4.67
CA SER A 175 11.79 -4.80 4.50
C SER A 175 12.13 -4.46 3.05
N SER A 176 11.95 -3.20 2.67
CA SER A 176 12.39 -2.74 1.34
C SER A 176 13.89 -3.01 1.13
N PRO A 177 14.31 -3.33 -0.10
CA PRO A 177 15.72 -3.56 -0.40
C PRO A 177 16.63 -2.42 0.08
N GLY A 178 17.73 -2.77 0.74
CA GLY A 178 18.68 -1.80 1.30
C GLY A 178 18.22 -1.12 2.60
N SER A 179 17.19 -1.64 3.26
CA SER A 179 16.65 -1.11 4.52
C SER A 179 16.69 -2.17 5.63
N ASP A 180 17.83 -2.82 5.81
CA ASP A 180 18.00 -3.87 6.83
C ASP A 180 17.87 -3.33 8.26
N ASP A 181 18.15 -2.04 8.45
CA ASP A 181 17.91 -1.27 9.67
C ASP A 181 16.42 -1.20 10.09
N LYS A 182 15.51 -1.55 9.18
CA LYS A 182 14.07 -1.63 9.44
C LYS A 182 13.60 -3.03 9.82
N ARG A 183 14.49 -3.97 10.07
CA ARG A 183 14.13 -5.36 10.36
C ARG A 183 14.25 -5.68 11.85
N TRP A 184 13.16 -6.17 12.42
CA TRP A 184 13.25 -6.85 13.71
C TRP A 184 14.01 -8.16 13.52
N PRO A 185 14.86 -8.57 14.47
CA PRO A 185 15.71 -9.76 14.31
C PRO A 185 14.95 -11.03 13.95
N ALA A 186 15.49 -11.83 13.04
CA ALA A 186 14.87 -13.10 12.64
C ALA A 186 14.67 -14.06 13.85
N ALA A 187 15.60 -14.04 14.81
CA ALA A 187 15.47 -14.82 16.04
C ALA A 187 14.24 -14.41 16.87
N ALA A 188 13.97 -13.10 16.94
CA ALA A 188 12.78 -12.60 17.65
C ALA A 188 11.46 -12.98 16.94
N TYR A 189 11.45 -12.98 15.60
CA TYR A 189 10.32 -13.53 14.84
C TYR A 189 10.18 -15.04 15.04
N ALA A 190 11.29 -15.79 15.13
CA ALA A 190 11.26 -17.23 15.41
C ALA A 190 10.66 -17.52 16.79
N ASP A 191 11.10 -16.80 17.84
CA ASP A 191 10.51 -16.91 19.18
C ASP A 191 9.00 -16.61 19.17
N LEU A 192 8.60 -15.59 18.43
CA LEU A 192 7.19 -15.24 18.25
C LEU A 192 6.43 -16.38 17.56
N ALA A 193 6.99 -16.95 16.49
CA ALA A 193 6.40 -18.07 15.76
C ALA A 193 6.20 -19.30 16.65
N HIS A 194 7.17 -19.64 17.51
CA HIS A 194 7.04 -20.71 18.49
C HIS A 194 5.93 -20.43 19.52
N ARG A 195 5.82 -19.21 20.01
CA ARG A 195 4.73 -18.80 20.93
C ARG A 195 3.36 -18.90 20.29
N LEU A 196 3.22 -18.52 19.01
CA LEU A 196 1.98 -18.66 18.24
C LEU A 196 1.60 -20.14 18.12
N MET A 197 2.54 -21.00 17.73
CA MET A 197 2.31 -22.46 17.65
C MET A 197 1.87 -23.05 18.99
N ALA A 198 2.44 -22.62 20.10
CA ALA A 198 2.03 -23.06 21.45
C ALA A 198 0.59 -22.63 21.81
N ARG A 199 -0.01 -21.70 21.04
CA ARG A 199 -1.43 -21.28 21.16
C ARG A 199 -2.30 -21.84 20.02
N GLU A 200 -1.79 -22.83 19.27
CA GLU A 200 -2.47 -23.44 18.13
C GLU A 200 -2.82 -22.41 17.04
N VAL A 201 -1.97 -21.38 16.89
CA VAL A 201 -2.03 -20.40 15.82
C VAL A 201 -0.86 -20.60 14.88
N THR A 202 -1.11 -20.98 13.65
CA THR A 202 -0.05 -21.28 12.69
C THR A 202 0.63 -19.99 12.21
N PRO A 203 1.95 -19.84 12.35
CA PRO A 203 2.68 -18.74 11.76
C PRO A 203 2.77 -18.91 10.24
N VAL A 204 2.35 -17.88 9.50
CA VAL A 204 2.39 -17.83 8.03
C VAL A 204 3.29 -16.67 7.64
N VAL A 205 4.44 -16.95 7.05
CA VAL A 205 5.38 -15.91 6.61
C VAL A 205 5.02 -15.44 5.20
N ILE A 206 4.84 -14.15 5.03
CA ILE A 206 4.60 -13.48 3.74
C ILE A 206 5.78 -12.57 3.38
N GLY A 207 6.02 -12.41 2.08
CA GLY A 207 7.10 -11.57 1.56
C GLY A 207 7.42 -11.89 0.11
N GLY A 208 8.44 -11.21 -0.44
CA GLY A 208 8.97 -11.51 -1.77
C GLY A 208 9.83 -12.77 -1.77
N LEU A 209 10.18 -13.23 -2.96
CA LEU A 209 11.02 -14.42 -3.14
C LEU A 209 12.41 -14.26 -2.49
N GLU A 210 12.92 -13.04 -2.47
CA GLU A 210 14.20 -12.66 -1.85
C GLU A 210 14.20 -12.87 -0.32
N GLU A 211 13.03 -12.97 0.29
CA GLU A 211 12.87 -13.14 1.75
C GLU A 211 12.73 -14.60 2.17
N ARG A 212 12.79 -15.55 1.22
CA ARG A 212 12.65 -16.98 1.50
C ARG A 212 13.66 -17.52 2.53
N SER A 213 14.92 -17.08 2.45
CA SER A 213 15.92 -17.51 3.44
C SER A 213 15.62 -16.96 4.84
N LEU A 214 15.01 -15.79 4.94
CA LEU A 214 14.56 -15.21 6.18
C LEU A 214 13.36 -16.00 6.74
N ALA A 215 12.40 -16.35 5.90
CA ALA A 215 11.27 -17.21 6.28
C ALA A 215 11.73 -18.56 6.83
N GLY A 216 12.72 -19.19 6.19
CA GLY A 216 13.30 -20.44 6.70
C GLY A 216 13.92 -20.33 8.10
N ARG A 217 14.53 -19.17 8.42
CA ARG A 217 15.04 -18.91 9.78
C ARG A 217 13.92 -18.68 10.79
N VAL A 218 12.86 -17.97 10.40
CA VAL A 218 11.70 -17.69 11.26
C VAL A 218 10.93 -18.99 11.59
N LEU A 219 10.79 -19.88 10.62
CA LEU A 219 10.03 -21.12 10.76
C LEU A 219 10.90 -22.33 11.17
N ALA A 220 12.17 -22.11 11.52
CA ALA A 220 13.06 -23.18 11.92
C ALA A 220 12.47 -23.99 13.10
N GLY A 221 12.41 -25.31 12.95
CA GLY A 221 11.82 -26.22 13.98
C GLY A 221 10.29 -26.22 14.03
N LEU A 222 9.60 -25.55 13.11
CA LEU A 222 8.13 -25.47 13.05
C LEU A 222 7.58 -26.11 11.76
N PRO A 223 7.45 -27.44 11.66
CA PRO A 223 7.01 -28.11 10.43
C PRO A 223 5.57 -27.76 10.00
N ALA A 224 4.74 -27.29 10.91
CA ALA A 224 3.39 -26.82 10.61
C ALA A 224 3.34 -25.35 10.17
N GLY A 225 4.43 -24.59 10.35
CA GLY A 225 4.53 -23.22 9.82
C GLY A 225 4.41 -23.17 8.29
N ARG A 226 3.93 -22.08 7.75
CA ARG A 226 3.72 -21.90 6.31
C ARG A 226 4.60 -20.79 5.76
N ASP A 227 5.39 -21.10 4.76
CA ASP A 227 6.18 -20.14 4.00
C ASP A 227 5.47 -19.80 2.69
N LEU A 228 4.91 -18.60 2.61
CA LEU A 228 4.28 -18.05 1.41
C LEU A 228 5.16 -17.01 0.69
N THR A 229 6.44 -16.90 1.02
CA THR A 229 7.35 -15.95 0.35
C THR A 229 7.45 -16.24 -1.14
N GLY A 230 7.18 -15.20 -1.96
CA GLY A 230 7.15 -15.31 -3.42
C GLY A 230 5.97 -16.12 -4.00
N GLN A 231 5.00 -16.51 -3.17
CA GLN A 231 3.83 -17.29 -3.59
C GLN A 231 2.53 -16.48 -3.58
N THR A 232 2.54 -15.28 -2.99
CA THR A 232 1.37 -14.39 -2.92
C THR A 232 1.50 -13.22 -3.89
N ALA A 233 0.43 -12.92 -4.60
CA ALA A 233 0.27 -11.66 -5.30
C ALA A 233 -0.29 -10.58 -4.33
N LEU A 234 -0.18 -9.30 -4.70
CA LEU A 234 -0.73 -8.21 -3.88
C LEU A 234 -2.24 -8.30 -3.70
N VAL A 235 -2.94 -8.86 -4.68
CA VAL A 235 -4.40 -9.05 -4.66
C VAL A 235 -4.86 -10.13 -3.68
N ASP A 236 -3.96 -11.00 -3.22
CA ASP A 236 -4.26 -12.05 -2.25
C ASP A 236 -4.21 -11.52 -0.81
N LEU A 237 -3.44 -10.44 -0.59
CA LEU A 237 -3.19 -9.92 0.77
C LEU A 237 -4.46 -9.50 1.51
N PRO A 238 -5.46 -8.83 0.89
CA PRO A 238 -6.71 -8.54 1.59
C PRO A 238 -7.45 -9.79 2.06
N GLY A 239 -7.51 -10.84 1.23
CA GLY A 239 -8.13 -12.12 1.60
C GLY A 239 -7.39 -12.82 2.74
N LEU A 240 -6.06 -12.87 2.70
CA LEU A 240 -5.23 -13.39 3.78
C LEU A 240 -5.43 -12.59 5.07
N ALA A 241 -5.48 -11.26 4.97
CA ALA A 241 -5.67 -10.36 6.10
C ALA A 241 -7.01 -10.58 6.82
N MET A 242 -8.09 -10.74 6.07
CA MET A 242 -9.43 -10.97 6.63
C MET A 242 -9.59 -12.32 7.33
N ARG A 243 -8.79 -13.31 6.96
CA ARG A 243 -8.79 -14.64 7.55
C ARG A 243 -7.78 -14.78 8.69
N ALA A 244 -6.71 -13.99 8.69
CA ALA A 244 -5.70 -14.02 9.74
C ALA A 244 -6.25 -13.48 11.06
N GLN A 245 -5.86 -14.10 12.17
CA GLN A 245 -6.21 -13.62 13.51
C GLN A 245 -5.46 -12.34 13.88
N CYS A 246 -4.22 -12.22 13.43
CA CYS A 246 -3.42 -11.00 13.55
C CYS A 246 -2.26 -11.02 12.55
N ALA A 247 -1.57 -9.90 12.42
CA ALA A 247 -0.36 -9.80 11.64
C ALA A 247 0.73 -8.99 12.36
N ILE A 248 1.96 -9.42 12.24
CA ILE A 248 3.12 -8.75 12.80
C ILE A 248 4.16 -8.55 11.71
N GLY A 249 4.67 -7.34 11.58
CA GLY A 249 5.66 -7.04 10.55
C GLY A 249 6.38 -5.73 10.75
N ASN A 250 7.44 -5.54 9.98
CA ASN A 250 8.16 -4.29 9.91
C ASN A 250 7.38 -3.26 9.08
N ASP A 251 7.81 -2.00 9.05
CA ASP A 251 7.29 -0.94 8.17
C ASP A 251 7.49 -1.32 6.70
N THR A 252 6.52 -2.06 6.13
CA THR A 252 6.54 -2.57 4.75
C THR A 252 5.19 -2.42 4.06
N GLY A 253 5.22 -2.33 2.73
CA GLY A 253 4.02 -2.19 1.91
C GLY A 253 2.93 -3.25 2.17
N PRO A 254 3.25 -4.56 2.22
CA PRO A 254 2.28 -5.61 2.54
C PRO A 254 1.54 -5.40 3.86
N MET A 255 2.22 -4.94 4.90
CA MET A 255 1.59 -4.68 6.20
C MET A 255 0.56 -3.55 6.17
N HIS A 256 0.77 -2.54 5.30
CA HIS A 256 -0.24 -1.50 5.09
C HIS A 256 -1.50 -2.03 4.40
N VAL A 257 -1.36 -2.96 3.44
CA VAL A 257 -2.50 -3.65 2.82
C VAL A 257 -3.26 -4.46 3.87
N VAL A 258 -2.53 -5.24 4.68
CA VAL A 258 -3.10 -6.09 5.74
C VAL A 258 -3.85 -5.26 6.79
N ALA A 259 -3.27 -4.13 7.22
CA ALA A 259 -3.92 -3.21 8.15
C ALA A 259 -5.20 -2.59 7.55
N ALA A 260 -5.13 -2.13 6.30
CA ALA A 260 -6.25 -1.51 5.62
C ALA A 260 -7.39 -2.50 5.28
N ALA A 261 -7.11 -3.79 5.22
CA ALA A 261 -8.12 -4.85 5.10
C ALA A 261 -8.75 -5.25 6.46
N GLY A 262 -8.40 -4.56 7.56
CA GLY A 262 -9.03 -4.73 8.86
C GLY A 262 -8.41 -5.79 9.77
N CYS A 263 -7.31 -6.45 9.38
CA CYS A 263 -6.59 -7.35 10.26
C CYS A 263 -6.02 -6.60 11.48
N PRO A 264 -6.07 -7.17 12.70
CA PRO A 264 -5.29 -6.65 13.81
C PRO A 264 -3.79 -6.73 13.49
N VAL A 265 -3.10 -5.59 13.46
CA VAL A 265 -1.68 -5.57 13.12
C VAL A 265 -0.82 -4.98 14.23
N THR A 266 0.38 -5.52 14.40
CA THR A 266 1.46 -4.88 15.13
C THR A 266 2.58 -4.55 14.16
N MET A 267 2.78 -3.27 13.87
CA MET A 267 3.83 -2.80 12.96
C MET A 267 5.01 -2.20 13.73
N LEU A 268 6.20 -2.57 13.30
CA LEU A 268 7.46 -2.17 13.91
C LEU A 268 8.12 -1.08 13.07
N PHE A 269 8.38 0.06 13.68
CA PHE A 269 8.99 1.23 13.03
C PHE A 269 10.34 1.58 13.66
N SER A 270 11.37 1.78 12.83
CA SER A 270 12.70 2.26 13.26
C SER A 270 12.95 3.73 12.96
N ARG A 271 12.11 4.36 12.13
CA ARG A 271 12.29 5.75 11.70
C ARG A 271 11.09 6.60 12.13
N ALA A 272 11.33 7.60 12.99
CA ALA A 272 10.29 8.49 13.49
C ALA A 272 9.56 9.26 12.36
N GLU A 273 10.31 9.69 11.35
CA GLU A 273 9.72 10.38 10.17
C GLU A 273 8.79 9.48 9.37
N ALA A 274 9.13 8.18 9.22
CA ALA A 274 8.27 7.22 8.56
C ALA A 274 6.98 7.00 9.36
N LEU A 275 7.07 6.97 10.68
CA LEU A 275 5.92 6.85 11.56
C LEU A 275 4.93 8.02 11.42
N VAL A 276 5.43 9.25 11.32
CA VAL A 276 4.57 10.42 11.10
C VAL A 276 3.86 10.36 9.75
N LYS A 277 4.60 10.02 8.70
CA LYS A 277 4.08 10.03 7.32
C LYS A 277 3.23 8.82 6.98
N ASN A 278 3.58 7.65 7.53
CA ASN A 278 3.13 6.35 7.07
C ASN A 278 2.61 5.46 8.21
N ARG A 279 2.10 6.05 9.29
CA ARG A 279 1.42 5.27 10.32
C ARG A 279 0.31 4.42 9.67
N PRO A 280 0.20 3.10 9.97
CA PRO A 280 -0.80 2.26 9.36
C PRO A 280 -2.22 2.76 9.65
N LEU A 281 -3.08 2.69 8.65
CA LEU A 281 -4.48 3.06 8.73
C LEU A 281 -5.31 1.78 8.75
N GLY A 282 -5.66 1.35 9.92
CA GLY A 282 -6.54 0.22 10.14
C GLY A 282 -7.21 0.36 11.51
N PRO A 283 -8.42 -0.15 11.68
CA PRO A 283 -9.19 0.03 12.93
C PRO A 283 -8.51 -0.64 14.14
N ARG A 284 -7.60 -1.59 13.89
CA ARG A 284 -6.91 -2.38 14.92
C ARG A 284 -5.39 -2.37 14.68
N ALA A 285 -4.83 -1.20 14.32
CA ALA A 285 -3.41 -1.08 14.01
C ALA A 285 -2.63 -0.51 15.21
N GLU A 286 -1.75 -1.35 15.76
CA GLU A 286 -0.81 -0.98 16.81
C GLU A 286 0.58 -0.75 16.23
N VAL A 287 1.30 0.21 16.80
CA VAL A 287 2.65 0.56 16.37
C VAL A 287 3.61 0.49 17.54
N LEU A 288 4.73 -0.19 17.34
CA LEU A 288 5.87 -0.17 18.25
C LEU A 288 7.04 0.53 17.54
N PHE A 289 7.55 1.57 18.20
CA PHE A 289 8.69 2.34 17.70
C PHE A 289 9.94 2.09 18.55
N ALA A 290 11.06 1.84 17.88
CA ALA A 290 12.41 1.88 18.46
C ALA A 290 13.41 2.26 17.36
N ALA A 291 14.33 3.17 17.64
CA ALA A 291 15.36 3.59 16.67
C ALA A 291 16.24 2.41 16.21
N ASP A 292 16.43 1.42 17.07
CA ASP A 292 17.01 0.12 16.74
C ASP A 292 15.96 -0.97 17.07
N LEU A 293 15.46 -1.64 16.04
CA LEU A 293 14.46 -2.71 16.23
C LEU A 293 15.01 -3.92 16.97
N ALA A 294 16.33 -4.13 17.04
CA ALA A 294 16.90 -5.18 17.85
C ALA A 294 16.64 -4.99 19.37
N THR A 295 16.34 -3.77 19.80
CA THR A 295 15.98 -3.44 21.18
C THR A 295 14.50 -3.61 21.52
N VAL A 296 13.66 -3.91 20.53
CA VAL A 296 12.22 -4.14 20.76
C VAL A 296 12.03 -5.41 21.56
N ASP A 297 11.49 -5.27 22.77
CA ASP A 297 11.17 -6.39 23.62
C ASP A 297 10.07 -7.29 23.00
N GLY A 298 10.38 -8.54 22.77
CA GLY A 298 9.43 -9.55 22.28
C GLY A 298 8.21 -9.73 23.20
N ALA A 299 8.33 -9.42 24.50
CA ALA A 299 7.20 -9.46 25.43
C ALA A 299 6.16 -8.37 25.11
N ARG A 300 6.59 -7.19 24.67
CA ARG A 300 5.67 -6.12 24.21
C ARG A 300 4.93 -6.51 22.93
N VAL A 301 5.66 -7.09 21.95
CA VAL A 301 5.04 -7.61 20.72
C VAL A 301 4.03 -8.70 21.07
N TRP A 302 4.40 -9.62 21.96
CA TRP A 302 3.53 -10.70 22.42
C TRP A 302 2.27 -10.19 23.14
N ALA A 303 2.37 -9.15 23.95
CA ALA A 303 1.21 -8.54 24.61
C ALA A 303 0.15 -8.03 23.58
N ASN A 304 0.61 -7.35 22.51
CA ASN A 304 -0.30 -6.91 21.43
C ASN A 304 -0.92 -8.12 20.70
N VAL A 305 -0.14 -9.15 20.42
CA VAL A 305 -0.63 -10.37 19.79
C VAL A 305 -1.70 -11.06 20.65
N THR A 306 -1.45 -11.20 21.95
CA THR A 306 -2.43 -11.85 22.85
C THR A 306 -3.71 -11.04 22.99
N ALA A 307 -3.63 -9.71 22.99
CA ALA A 307 -4.80 -8.84 22.97
C ALA A 307 -5.63 -9.06 21.69
N ALA A 308 -4.97 -9.11 20.52
CA ALA A 308 -5.62 -9.39 19.25
C ALA A 308 -6.32 -10.76 19.22
N LEU A 309 -5.63 -11.81 19.68
CA LEU A 309 -6.18 -13.18 19.72
C LEU A 309 -7.37 -13.31 20.68
N SER A 310 -7.40 -12.54 21.78
CA SER A 310 -8.49 -12.58 22.76
C SER A 310 -9.76 -11.91 22.25
N THR A 311 -9.65 -10.87 21.44
CA THR A 311 -10.78 -10.12 20.87
C THR A 311 -11.53 -10.96 19.83
N ASP A 312 -10.85 -11.83 19.10
CA ASP A 312 -11.44 -12.70 18.07
C ASP A 312 -12.26 -13.87 18.68
N ALA A 313 -11.92 -14.29 19.90
CA ALA A 313 -12.64 -15.35 20.61
C ALA A 313 -14.05 -14.92 21.08
N GLY A 314 -14.35 -13.64 21.13
CA GLY A 314 -15.67 -13.08 21.53
C GLY A 314 -16.62 -12.76 20.37
N LEU A 315 -16.18 -12.90 19.11
CA LEU A 315 -16.94 -12.52 17.92
C LEU A 315 -17.37 -13.72 17.04
N ARG A 316 -17.07 -14.95 17.46
CA ARG A 316 -17.46 -16.20 16.77
C ARG A 316 -18.50 -16.99 17.54
#